data_22e9477aa5adf0f7be035237fbf35e89
#
_entry.id   22e9477aa5adf0f7be035237fbf35e89
#
_cell.length_a   1.000
_cell.length_b   1.000
_cell.length_c   1.000
_cell.angle_alpha   90.00
_cell.angle_beta   90.00
_cell.angle_gamma   90.00
#
_symmetry.space_group_name_H-M   'P 1'
#
loop_
_entity.id
_entity.type
_entity.pdbx_description
1 polymer ?
#
loop_
_entity_poly.entity_id
_entity_poly.type
_entity_poly.pdbx_seq_one_letter_code
_entity_poly.pdbx_strand_id
1 'polypeptide(L)'
;MKNALKIIGIILLVMIILIVILLIWLLNKPTVPNNYFNTVKTGGAIEAKYIKLGKHSVSNTKLNVMENFKSYEIWYPSEITLSDKKFPVIIMNNGTGVKASKYKALFEHLASWGFIVVGTEEEYSWNAFSSEMSLRLMIKLNENAHVPAWDTNPFYGKVDLEHIGVAGHSQGGVGAINAVTDTKHADMYKAIFAASTTNKELADALEWDFDVTQIDIPVFLLAGTGKIDSETILPLHKMHALYEDIPSDTKIMVRRNDGDHGDMLYFADGYMTAFFMWQLQGDIEASKAFIGNDAEILSNNYYQDIKKNY
;
A
#
# COMPACT_ATOMS: atom_id res chain seq x y z
N MET A 1 21.20 47.22 29.57
CA MET A 1 21.39 46.75 28.16
C MET A 1 21.98 45.34 28.05
N LYS A 2 23.14 45.02 28.60
CA LYS A 2 23.77 43.69 28.45
C LYS A 2 22.89 42.50 28.93
N ASN A 3 22.15 42.68 30.04
CA ASN A 3 21.26 41.60 30.58
C ASN A 3 20.00 41.42 29.69
N ALA A 4 19.44 42.49 29.16
CA ALA A 4 18.29 42.43 28.26
C ALA A 4 18.69 41.71 26.93
N LEU A 5 19.85 42.00 26.37
CA LEU A 5 20.38 41.30 25.19
C LEU A 5 20.62 39.81 25.46
N LYS A 6 21.12 39.43 26.64
CA LYS A 6 21.26 38.01 27.03
C LYS A 6 19.91 37.31 27.12
N ILE A 7 18.90 37.94 27.73
CA ILE A 7 17.55 37.38 27.86
C ILE A 7 16.93 37.19 26.48
N ILE A 8 17.04 38.20 25.58
CA ILE A 8 16.57 38.10 24.19
C ILE A 8 17.26 36.94 23.47
N GLY A 9 18.58 36.82 23.63
CA GLY A 9 19.34 35.71 23.02
C GLY A 9 18.89 34.33 23.50
N ILE A 10 18.60 34.19 24.79
CA ILE A 10 18.07 32.93 25.36
C ILE A 10 16.67 32.62 24.81
N ILE A 11 15.80 33.62 24.74
CA ILE A 11 14.43 33.44 24.17
C ILE A 11 14.51 32.98 22.72
N LEU A 12 15.35 33.64 21.90
CA LEU A 12 15.56 33.25 20.50
C LEU A 12 16.11 31.81 20.36
N LEU A 13 17.08 31.45 21.19
CA LEU A 13 17.62 30.09 21.19
C LEU A 13 16.55 29.05 21.54
N VAL A 14 15.73 29.31 22.57
CA VAL A 14 14.62 28.43 22.96
C VAL A 14 13.59 28.31 21.84
N MET A 15 13.23 29.41 21.17
CA MET A 15 12.33 29.35 20.03
C MET A 15 12.89 28.52 18.88
N ILE A 16 14.17 28.67 18.55
CA ILE A 16 14.82 27.85 17.51
C ILE A 16 14.77 26.37 17.90
N ILE A 17 15.09 26.01 19.13
CA ILE A 17 15.03 24.63 19.61
C ILE A 17 13.60 24.09 19.49
N LEU A 18 12.60 24.82 19.89
CA LEU A 18 11.19 24.40 19.76
C LEU A 18 10.77 24.21 18.31
N ILE A 19 11.20 25.10 17.40
CA ILE A 19 10.94 24.98 15.97
C ILE A 19 11.63 23.71 15.42
N VAL A 20 12.88 23.46 15.79
CA VAL A 20 13.61 22.25 15.38
C VAL A 20 12.93 20.98 15.89
N ILE A 21 12.49 20.96 17.15
CA ILE A 21 11.74 19.82 17.72
C ILE A 21 10.41 19.61 16.98
N LEU A 22 9.68 20.69 16.68
CA LEU A 22 8.44 20.62 15.91
C LEU A 22 8.68 20.08 14.50
N LEU A 23 9.72 20.56 13.83
CA LEU A 23 10.08 20.08 12.50
C LEU A 23 10.47 18.59 12.51
N ILE A 24 11.28 18.17 13.49
CA ILE A 24 11.63 16.75 13.67
C ILE A 24 10.38 15.91 13.92
N TRP A 25 9.45 16.40 14.74
CA TRP A 25 8.18 15.71 15.01
C TRP A 25 7.33 15.60 13.74
N LEU A 26 7.16 16.67 12.98
CA LEU A 26 6.42 16.67 11.71
C LEU A 26 7.05 15.73 10.68
N LEU A 27 8.37 15.76 10.53
CA LEU A 27 9.09 14.90 9.59
C LEU A 27 9.01 13.41 9.97
N ASN A 28 8.84 13.10 11.27
CA ASN A 28 8.73 11.72 11.74
C ASN A 28 7.29 11.23 11.91
N LYS A 29 6.30 12.11 11.75
CA LYS A 29 4.89 11.71 11.85
C LYS A 29 4.58 10.62 10.81
N PRO A 30 3.95 9.49 11.22
CA PRO A 30 3.52 8.47 10.28
C PRO A 30 2.43 9.01 9.37
N THR A 31 2.38 8.55 8.12
CA THR A 31 1.32 8.88 7.16
C THR A 31 0.05 8.09 7.48
N VAL A 32 0.20 6.87 7.96
CA VAL A 32 -0.91 6.03 8.46
C VAL A 32 -0.91 6.09 9.99
N PRO A 33 -2.02 6.45 10.64
CA PRO A 33 -2.10 6.45 12.11
C PRO A 33 -1.89 5.06 12.69
N ASN A 34 -1.14 4.95 13.79
CA ASN A 34 -0.76 3.65 14.38
C ASN A 34 -1.94 2.79 14.85
N ASN A 35 -3.11 3.37 15.05
CA ASN A 35 -4.30 2.69 15.56
C ASN A 35 -5.51 2.84 14.63
N TYR A 36 -5.29 3.12 13.34
CA TYR A 36 -6.38 3.37 12.38
C TYR A 36 -7.39 2.22 12.33
N PHE A 37 -6.96 0.97 12.46
CA PHE A 37 -7.80 -0.22 12.47
C PHE A 37 -8.83 -0.26 13.62
N ASN A 38 -8.68 0.61 14.64
CA ASN A 38 -9.67 0.81 15.72
C ASN A 38 -10.53 2.05 15.51
N THR A 39 -10.17 2.96 14.62
CA THR A 39 -10.81 4.26 14.46
C THR A 39 -11.51 4.46 13.13
N VAL A 40 -11.10 3.74 12.10
CA VAL A 40 -11.76 3.75 10.79
C VAL A 40 -13.15 3.14 10.91
N LYS A 41 -14.13 3.84 10.39
CA LYS A 41 -15.52 3.38 10.36
C LYS A 41 -15.72 2.37 9.24
N THR A 42 -16.50 1.33 9.51
CA THR A 42 -16.86 0.27 8.58
C THR A 42 -18.37 0.17 8.46
N GLY A 43 -18.88 -0.16 7.28
CA GLY A 43 -20.31 -0.28 7.02
C GLY A 43 -20.79 -1.72 6.80
N GLY A 44 -19.88 -2.69 6.72
CA GLY A 44 -20.18 -4.09 6.53
C GLY A 44 -19.47 -5.00 7.52
N ALA A 45 -19.96 -6.21 7.70
CA ALA A 45 -19.40 -7.20 8.62
C ALA A 45 -18.04 -7.75 8.15
N ILE A 46 -17.88 -7.91 6.83
CA ILE A 46 -16.63 -8.39 6.21
C ILE A 46 -15.58 -7.27 6.31
N GLU A 47 -15.91 -6.04 5.91
CA GLU A 47 -15.03 -4.90 6.10
C GLU A 47 -14.60 -4.77 7.57
N ALA A 48 -15.56 -4.87 8.52
CA ALA A 48 -15.31 -4.77 9.95
C ALA A 48 -14.45 -5.91 10.50
N LYS A 49 -14.46 -7.08 9.89
CA LYS A 49 -13.59 -8.20 10.21
C LYS A 49 -12.17 -7.93 9.73
N TYR A 50 -12.01 -7.60 8.45
CA TYR A 50 -10.69 -7.51 7.82
C TYR A 50 -9.95 -6.20 8.09
N ILE A 51 -10.59 -5.16 8.66
CA ILE A 51 -9.91 -3.97 9.19
C ILE A 51 -9.21 -4.22 10.53
N LYS A 52 -9.56 -5.27 11.26
CA LYS A 52 -8.91 -5.61 12.53
C LYS A 52 -7.57 -6.32 12.28
N LEU A 53 -6.70 -6.31 13.27
CA LEU A 53 -5.48 -7.12 13.21
C LEU A 53 -5.85 -8.60 13.02
N GLY A 54 -5.11 -9.28 12.17
CA GLY A 54 -5.21 -10.71 11.95
C GLY A 54 -4.64 -11.52 13.12
N LYS A 55 -4.52 -12.84 12.92
CA LYS A 55 -4.13 -13.77 13.99
C LYS A 55 -2.62 -13.93 14.18
N HIS A 56 -1.81 -13.46 13.23
CA HIS A 56 -0.36 -13.64 13.27
C HIS A 56 0.32 -12.53 14.08
N SER A 57 1.24 -12.92 14.96
CA SER A 57 2.22 -11.98 15.49
C SER A 57 3.13 -11.53 14.36
N VAL A 58 3.61 -10.28 14.41
CA VAL A 58 4.35 -9.66 13.31
C VAL A 58 5.77 -9.35 13.71
N SER A 59 6.70 -9.68 12.83
CA SER A 59 8.10 -9.26 12.86
C SER A 59 8.41 -8.36 11.68
N ASN A 60 9.44 -7.54 11.82
CA ASN A 60 9.91 -6.70 10.71
C ASN A 60 11.43 -6.68 10.65
N THR A 61 11.93 -6.36 9.47
CA THR A 61 13.36 -6.15 9.22
C THR A 61 13.57 -5.06 8.18
N LYS A 62 14.71 -4.42 8.27
CA LYS A 62 15.15 -3.41 7.31
C LYS A 62 16.43 -3.89 6.64
N LEU A 63 16.47 -3.86 5.32
CA LEU A 63 17.61 -4.32 4.53
C LEU A 63 18.20 -3.20 3.69
N ASN A 64 19.52 -3.05 3.76
CA ASN A 64 20.34 -2.23 2.87
C ASN A 64 21.19 -3.16 2.02
N VAL A 65 20.80 -3.40 0.78
CA VAL A 65 21.47 -4.40 -0.06
C VAL A 65 22.16 -3.83 -1.30
N MET A 66 22.04 -2.52 -1.55
CA MET A 66 22.63 -1.84 -2.71
C MET A 66 23.03 -0.42 -2.36
N GLU A 67 24.19 0.04 -2.88
CA GLU A 67 24.73 1.37 -2.58
C GLU A 67 23.85 2.54 -3.06
N ASN A 68 23.21 2.39 -4.22
CA ASN A 68 22.41 3.44 -4.86
C ASN A 68 20.90 3.24 -4.77
N PHE A 69 20.44 2.30 -3.95
CA PHE A 69 19.02 2.03 -3.70
C PHE A 69 18.77 2.11 -2.20
N LYS A 70 17.73 2.86 -1.83
CA LYS A 70 17.36 3.01 -0.42
C LYS A 70 16.85 1.68 0.15
N SER A 71 16.89 1.55 1.47
CA SER A 71 16.57 0.30 2.14
C SER A 71 15.14 -0.20 1.89
N TYR A 72 14.95 -1.49 2.08
CA TYR A 72 13.65 -2.16 2.09
C TYR A 72 13.13 -2.27 3.53
N GLU A 73 11.83 -2.07 3.71
CA GLU A 73 11.07 -2.42 4.91
C GLU A 73 10.31 -3.71 4.60
N ILE A 74 10.54 -4.77 5.39
CA ILE A 74 9.85 -6.06 5.23
C ILE A 74 9.15 -6.41 6.53
N TRP A 75 7.85 -6.66 6.47
CA TRP A 75 7.00 -7.05 7.60
C TRP A 75 6.40 -8.43 7.31
N TYR A 76 6.39 -9.33 8.28
CA TYR A 76 6.02 -10.73 8.04
C TYR A 76 5.53 -11.42 9.32
N PRO A 77 4.76 -12.53 9.22
CA PRO A 77 4.38 -13.36 10.37
C PRO A 77 5.61 -13.87 11.13
N SER A 78 5.66 -13.65 12.44
CA SER A 78 6.83 -13.99 13.27
C SER A 78 7.18 -15.47 13.24
N GLU A 79 6.18 -16.33 13.04
CA GLU A 79 6.35 -17.78 12.93
C GLU A 79 6.78 -18.30 11.56
N ILE A 80 7.16 -17.43 10.63
CA ILE A 80 7.53 -17.79 9.25
C ILE A 80 8.56 -18.94 9.18
N THR A 81 9.54 -18.96 10.08
CA THR A 81 10.58 -19.99 10.14
C THR A 81 10.08 -21.33 10.71
N LEU A 82 9.00 -21.29 11.49
CA LEU A 82 8.40 -22.47 12.13
C LEU A 82 7.29 -23.12 11.29
N SER A 83 6.81 -22.39 10.27
CA SER A 83 5.73 -22.87 9.41
C SER A 83 6.27 -23.68 8.24
N ASP A 84 5.58 -24.77 7.88
CA ASP A 84 5.84 -25.50 6.63
C ASP A 84 5.19 -24.84 5.41
N LYS A 85 4.33 -23.83 5.64
CA LYS A 85 3.65 -23.08 4.57
C LYS A 85 4.56 -21.97 4.02
N LYS A 86 4.32 -21.64 2.76
CA LYS A 86 4.80 -20.40 2.15
C LYS A 86 3.78 -19.29 2.40
N PHE A 87 4.25 -18.06 2.37
CA PHE A 87 3.44 -16.88 2.64
C PHE A 87 3.38 -15.99 1.38
N PRO A 88 2.19 -15.57 0.96
CA PRO A 88 2.02 -14.67 -0.18
C PRO A 88 2.63 -13.30 0.11
N VAL A 89 2.99 -12.59 -0.96
CA VAL A 89 3.68 -11.29 -0.88
C VAL A 89 2.76 -10.16 -1.32
N ILE A 90 2.80 -9.04 -0.60
CA ILE A 90 2.25 -7.77 -1.05
C ILE A 90 3.39 -6.77 -1.18
N ILE A 91 3.57 -6.22 -2.38
CA ILE A 91 4.52 -5.16 -2.65
C ILE A 91 3.79 -3.82 -2.59
N MET A 92 4.29 -2.89 -1.75
CA MET A 92 3.69 -1.58 -1.51
C MET A 92 4.47 -0.49 -2.23
N ASN A 93 3.80 0.24 -3.11
CA ASN A 93 4.33 1.41 -3.80
C ASN A 93 3.98 2.69 -3.07
N ASN A 94 4.99 3.51 -2.84
CA ASN A 94 4.88 4.74 -2.07
C ASN A 94 4.20 5.86 -2.87
N GLY A 95 3.45 6.71 -2.17
CA GLY A 95 3.04 8.02 -2.69
C GLY A 95 4.22 8.98 -2.81
N THR A 96 4.04 10.08 -3.53
CA THR A 96 5.07 11.10 -3.77
C THR A 96 5.69 11.62 -2.48
N GLY A 97 7.01 11.52 -2.38
CA GLY A 97 7.78 12.03 -1.24
C GLY A 97 7.62 11.22 0.06
N VAL A 98 6.97 10.06 0.02
CA VAL A 98 6.70 9.24 1.21
C VAL A 98 7.53 7.95 1.15
N LYS A 99 8.05 7.53 2.30
CA LYS A 99 8.85 6.32 2.48
C LYS A 99 8.01 5.19 3.07
N ALA A 100 8.36 3.94 2.80
CA ALA A 100 7.67 2.78 3.38
C ALA A 100 7.62 2.81 4.91
N SER A 101 8.66 3.32 5.56
CA SER A 101 8.69 3.49 7.01
C SER A 101 7.60 4.41 7.58
N LYS A 102 6.88 5.16 6.74
CA LYS A 102 5.71 5.96 7.12
C LYS A 102 4.40 5.18 7.14
N TYR A 103 4.38 3.95 6.62
CA TYR A 103 3.22 3.07 6.51
C TYR A 103 3.23 1.92 7.53
N LYS A 104 4.02 1.98 8.60
CA LYS A 104 4.26 0.87 9.53
C LYS A 104 3.00 0.17 9.99
N ALA A 105 1.97 0.91 10.41
CA ALA A 105 0.73 0.33 10.89
C ALA A 105 -0.02 -0.46 9.80
N LEU A 106 0.04 -0.01 8.55
CA LEU A 106 -0.55 -0.71 7.41
C LEU A 106 0.22 -2.00 7.09
N PHE A 107 1.54 -1.95 7.12
CA PHE A 107 2.38 -3.12 6.90
C PHE A 107 2.19 -4.17 8.00
N GLU A 108 2.17 -3.73 9.26
CA GLU A 108 1.86 -4.59 10.42
C GLU A 108 0.49 -5.24 10.26
N HIS A 109 -0.51 -4.46 9.88
CA HIS A 109 -1.86 -4.96 9.68
C HIS A 109 -1.91 -6.07 8.63
N LEU A 110 -1.42 -5.82 7.41
CA LEU A 110 -1.39 -6.82 6.34
C LEU A 110 -0.57 -8.06 6.73
N ALA A 111 0.58 -7.87 7.37
CA ALA A 111 1.41 -8.99 7.84
C ALA A 111 0.70 -9.83 8.91
N SER A 112 -0.14 -9.22 9.76
CA SER A 112 -0.96 -9.94 10.75
C SER A 112 -1.99 -10.87 10.10
N TRP A 113 -2.35 -10.65 8.84
CA TRP A 113 -3.22 -11.50 8.03
C TRP A 113 -2.46 -12.59 7.24
N GLY A 114 -1.15 -12.70 7.46
CA GLY A 114 -0.34 -13.79 6.89
C GLY A 114 0.36 -13.42 5.59
N PHE A 115 0.55 -12.14 5.30
CA PHE A 115 1.32 -11.68 4.14
C PHE A 115 2.76 -11.34 4.54
N ILE A 116 3.68 -11.49 3.59
CA ILE A 116 4.97 -10.81 3.60
C ILE A 116 4.75 -9.48 2.90
N VAL A 117 4.92 -8.37 3.60
CA VAL A 117 4.71 -7.02 3.06
C VAL A 117 6.04 -6.33 2.85
N VAL A 118 6.30 -5.89 1.63
CA VAL A 118 7.58 -5.27 1.25
C VAL A 118 7.35 -3.89 0.67
N GLY A 119 8.07 -2.92 1.17
CA GLY A 119 8.14 -1.57 0.60
C GLY A 119 9.56 -1.04 0.66
N THR A 120 9.80 0.11 0.04
CA THR A 120 11.13 0.71 -0.03
C THR A 120 11.16 2.12 0.57
N GLU A 121 12.34 2.60 0.94
CA GLU A 121 12.53 3.98 1.37
C GLU A 121 12.68 4.96 0.17
N GLU A 122 12.44 4.48 -1.06
CA GLU A 122 12.36 5.33 -2.24
C GLU A 122 11.11 6.20 -2.19
N GLU A 123 11.26 7.50 -2.47
CA GLU A 123 10.18 8.49 -2.36
C GLU A 123 9.40 8.67 -3.67
N TYR A 124 9.85 8.00 -4.73
CA TYR A 124 9.25 8.04 -6.06
C TYR A 124 9.18 6.62 -6.62
N SER A 125 7.96 6.17 -6.95
CA SER A 125 7.70 4.78 -7.33
C SER A 125 6.85 4.63 -8.59
N TRP A 126 6.52 5.71 -9.29
CA TRP A 126 5.64 5.70 -10.45
C TRP A 126 6.09 4.76 -11.58
N ASN A 127 7.40 4.63 -11.80
CA ASN A 127 7.99 3.79 -12.85
C ASN A 127 8.14 2.31 -12.47
N ALA A 128 7.56 1.89 -11.36
CA ALA A 128 7.61 0.53 -10.80
C ALA A 128 9.02 -0.04 -10.53
N PHE A 129 10.08 0.76 -10.62
CA PHE A 129 11.44 0.29 -10.32
C PHE A 129 11.53 -0.26 -8.88
N SER A 130 10.88 0.41 -7.92
CA SER A 130 10.81 -0.06 -6.53
C SER A 130 10.11 -1.40 -6.40
N SER A 131 9.03 -1.64 -7.17
CA SER A 131 8.30 -2.91 -7.19
C SER A 131 9.16 -4.03 -7.76
N GLU A 132 9.78 -3.80 -8.90
CA GLU A 132 10.65 -4.77 -9.56
C GLU A 132 11.83 -5.15 -8.65
N MET A 133 12.45 -4.18 -7.98
CA MET A 133 13.56 -4.43 -7.06
C MET A 133 13.10 -5.17 -5.79
N SER A 134 11.90 -4.86 -5.26
CA SER A 134 11.32 -5.58 -4.14
C SER A 134 11.02 -7.04 -4.49
N LEU A 135 10.45 -7.28 -5.68
CA LEU A 135 10.18 -8.64 -6.16
C LEU A 135 11.45 -9.46 -6.35
N ARG A 136 12.47 -8.89 -6.99
CA ARG A 136 13.79 -9.54 -7.12
C ARG A 136 14.42 -9.87 -5.77
N LEU A 137 14.28 -8.96 -4.80
CA LEU A 137 14.75 -9.22 -3.45
C LEU A 137 14.03 -10.45 -2.86
N MET A 138 12.70 -10.53 -2.96
CA MET A 138 11.93 -11.65 -2.41
C MET A 138 12.28 -12.97 -3.10
N ILE A 139 12.46 -12.97 -4.43
CA ILE A 139 12.97 -14.15 -5.16
C ILE A 139 14.33 -14.58 -4.62
N LYS A 140 15.27 -13.65 -4.51
CA LYS A 140 16.62 -13.92 -4.00
C LYS A 140 16.59 -14.45 -2.56
N LEU A 141 15.77 -13.88 -1.70
CA LEU A 141 15.63 -14.33 -0.31
C LEU A 141 15.01 -15.72 -0.23
N ASN A 142 14.07 -16.03 -1.11
CA ASN A 142 13.45 -17.36 -1.16
C ASN A 142 14.43 -18.46 -1.59
N GLU A 143 15.37 -18.14 -2.45
CA GLU A 143 16.31 -19.11 -3.06
C GLU A 143 17.60 -19.32 -2.25
N ASN A 144 17.97 -18.36 -1.41
CA ASN A 144 19.28 -18.39 -0.75
C ASN A 144 19.16 -18.56 0.77
N ALA A 145 19.64 -19.69 1.28
CA ALA A 145 19.68 -19.96 2.71
C ALA A 145 20.61 -18.98 3.48
N HIS A 146 21.64 -18.49 2.83
CA HIS A 146 22.64 -17.59 3.43
C HIS A 146 22.59 -16.20 2.79
N VAL A 147 22.29 -15.21 3.59
CA VAL A 147 22.28 -13.81 3.20
C VAL A 147 23.09 -13.03 4.24
N PRO A 148 24.02 -12.12 3.82
CA PRO A 148 24.90 -11.42 4.76
C PRO A 148 24.20 -10.65 5.88
N ALA A 149 22.91 -10.33 5.71
CA ALA A 149 22.11 -9.59 6.68
C ALA A 149 21.69 -10.40 7.92
N TRP A 150 21.77 -11.74 7.87
CA TRP A 150 21.30 -12.64 8.95
C TRP A 150 22.16 -13.87 9.08
N ASP A 151 22.27 -14.40 10.31
CA ASP A 151 22.83 -15.72 10.56
C ASP A 151 21.99 -16.83 9.90
N THR A 152 20.67 -16.62 9.87
CA THR A 152 19.70 -17.49 9.19
C THR A 152 18.66 -16.64 8.47
N ASN A 153 18.53 -16.84 7.17
CA ASN A 153 17.52 -16.15 6.36
C ASN A 153 16.10 -16.69 6.67
N PRO A 154 15.19 -15.89 7.25
CA PRO A 154 13.85 -16.35 7.61
C PRO A 154 12.97 -16.63 6.40
N PHE A 155 13.32 -16.11 5.23
CA PHE A 155 12.51 -16.21 4.00
C PHE A 155 12.90 -17.39 3.11
N TYR A 156 13.99 -18.12 3.43
CA TYR A 156 14.45 -19.23 2.60
C TYR A 156 13.38 -20.33 2.48
N GLY A 157 12.89 -20.55 1.25
CA GLY A 157 11.83 -21.50 0.94
C GLY A 157 10.44 -21.14 1.51
N LYS A 158 10.24 -19.91 2.04
CA LYS A 158 9.01 -19.50 2.72
C LYS A 158 8.17 -18.47 1.94
N VAL A 159 8.69 -17.95 0.83
CA VAL A 159 7.98 -16.98 0.00
C VAL A 159 7.11 -17.70 -1.01
N ASP A 160 5.83 -17.38 -1.06
CA ASP A 160 4.91 -17.87 -2.08
C ASP A 160 5.00 -16.96 -3.32
N LEU A 161 5.85 -17.36 -4.25
CA LEU A 161 6.10 -16.63 -5.49
C LEU A 161 4.97 -16.79 -6.54
N GLU A 162 4.00 -17.66 -6.28
CA GLU A 162 2.82 -17.86 -7.14
C GLU A 162 1.66 -16.92 -6.73
N HIS A 163 1.72 -16.32 -5.52
CA HIS A 163 0.68 -15.45 -4.98
C HIS A 163 1.26 -14.10 -4.56
N ILE A 164 1.51 -13.24 -5.52
CA ILE A 164 2.10 -11.91 -5.33
C ILE A 164 1.05 -10.84 -5.70
N GLY A 165 0.77 -9.95 -4.77
CA GLY A 165 -0.04 -8.77 -4.98
C GLY A 165 0.80 -7.49 -4.99
N VAL A 166 0.26 -6.44 -5.60
CA VAL A 166 0.83 -5.11 -5.53
C VAL A 166 -0.22 -4.09 -5.13
N ALA A 167 0.15 -3.19 -4.22
CA ALA A 167 -0.69 -2.06 -3.85
C ALA A 167 0.09 -0.75 -3.97
N GLY A 168 -0.65 0.33 -4.20
CA GLY A 168 -0.05 1.65 -4.24
C GLY A 168 -1.07 2.76 -4.06
N HIS A 169 -0.59 3.91 -3.58
CA HIS A 169 -1.42 5.09 -3.36
C HIS A 169 -0.85 6.28 -4.12
N SER A 170 -1.73 7.09 -4.73
CA SER A 170 -1.32 8.28 -5.45
C SER A 170 -0.35 7.94 -6.61
N GLN A 171 0.82 8.54 -6.65
CA GLN A 171 1.93 8.13 -7.54
C GLN A 171 2.22 6.63 -7.45
N GLY A 172 2.15 6.05 -6.23
CA GLY A 172 2.32 4.61 -6.03
C GLY A 172 1.22 3.77 -6.68
N GLY A 173 0.04 4.33 -6.91
CA GLY A 173 -1.02 3.70 -7.72
C GLY A 173 -0.59 3.55 -9.19
N VAL A 174 0.04 4.58 -9.77
CA VAL A 174 0.69 4.50 -11.09
C VAL A 174 1.79 3.44 -11.08
N GLY A 175 2.64 3.44 -10.04
CA GLY A 175 3.69 2.43 -9.88
C GLY A 175 3.15 1.01 -9.74
N ALA A 176 1.99 0.81 -9.12
CA ALA A 176 1.33 -0.50 -9.04
C ALA A 176 0.81 -0.97 -10.40
N ILE A 177 0.26 -0.05 -11.23
CA ILE A 177 -0.13 -0.33 -12.61
C ILE A 177 1.12 -0.73 -13.42
N ASN A 178 2.16 0.08 -13.40
CA ASN A 178 3.39 -0.20 -14.15
C ASN A 178 4.10 -1.48 -13.67
N ALA A 179 3.96 -1.86 -12.40
CA ALA A 179 4.51 -3.13 -11.90
C ALA A 179 3.94 -4.35 -12.63
N VAL A 180 2.67 -4.29 -13.02
CA VAL A 180 1.96 -5.40 -13.68
C VAL A 180 1.91 -5.29 -15.20
N THR A 181 2.38 -4.17 -15.76
CA THR A 181 2.32 -3.91 -17.22
C THR A 181 3.68 -3.66 -17.87
N ASP A 182 4.66 -3.11 -17.15
CA ASP A 182 5.93 -2.61 -17.74
C ASP A 182 7.19 -3.07 -17.00
N THR A 183 7.12 -4.13 -16.18
CA THR A 183 8.33 -4.68 -15.52
C THR A 183 8.70 -6.05 -16.05
N LYS A 184 9.94 -6.47 -15.78
CA LYS A 184 10.44 -7.78 -16.22
C LYS A 184 9.65 -8.95 -15.63
N HIS A 185 9.13 -8.78 -14.41
CA HIS A 185 8.41 -9.84 -13.68
C HIS A 185 6.92 -9.50 -13.53
N ALA A 186 6.35 -8.73 -14.46
CA ALA A 186 4.94 -8.32 -14.45
C ALA A 186 3.97 -9.51 -14.35
N ASP A 187 4.28 -10.62 -15.01
CA ASP A 187 3.50 -11.86 -15.06
C ASP A 187 3.40 -12.61 -13.72
N MET A 188 4.27 -12.30 -12.77
CA MET A 188 4.24 -12.89 -11.44
C MET A 188 3.13 -12.32 -10.55
N TYR A 189 2.65 -11.12 -10.83
CA TYR A 189 1.58 -10.51 -10.04
C TYR A 189 0.22 -11.16 -10.32
N LYS A 190 -0.59 -11.28 -9.25
CA LYS A 190 -1.92 -11.93 -9.29
C LYS A 190 -3.06 -11.01 -8.87
N ALA A 191 -2.76 -9.85 -8.30
CA ALA A 191 -3.77 -8.87 -7.91
C ALA A 191 -3.15 -7.49 -7.75
N ILE A 192 -3.91 -6.45 -8.08
CA ILE A 192 -3.51 -5.05 -7.93
C ILE A 192 -4.58 -4.27 -7.14
N PHE A 193 -4.12 -3.47 -6.16
CA PHE A 193 -4.94 -2.50 -5.44
C PHE A 193 -4.37 -1.10 -5.64
N ALA A 194 -5.08 -0.27 -6.41
CA ALA A 194 -4.67 1.10 -6.73
C ALA A 194 -5.57 2.10 -6.02
N ALA A 195 -5.05 2.72 -4.95
CA ALA A 195 -5.75 3.72 -4.16
C ALA A 195 -5.42 5.13 -4.65
N SER A 196 -6.45 5.90 -5.01
CA SER A 196 -6.32 7.31 -5.46
C SER A 196 -5.19 7.49 -6.48
N THR A 197 -5.10 6.55 -7.44
CA THR A 197 -4.08 6.62 -8.49
C THR A 197 -4.23 7.91 -9.29
N THR A 198 -3.12 8.49 -9.71
CA THR A 198 -3.14 9.70 -10.54
C THR A 198 -3.86 9.40 -11.86
N ASN A 199 -4.83 10.24 -12.27
CA ASN A 199 -5.49 10.08 -13.55
C ASN A 199 -4.51 10.29 -14.74
N LYS A 200 -4.85 9.74 -15.90
CA LYS A 200 -3.96 9.71 -17.07
C LYS A 200 -3.45 11.09 -17.50
N GLU A 201 -4.35 12.09 -17.57
CA GLU A 201 -3.97 13.45 -17.98
C GLU A 201 -2.98 14.12 -17.03
N LEU A 202 -3.19 13.98 -15.72
CA LEU A 202 -2.26 14.50 -14.71
C LEU A 202 -0.94 13.70 -14.70
N ALA A 203 -1.00 12.40 -14.88
CA ALA A 203 0.18 11.55 -14.99
C ALA A 203 1.04 11.92 -16.20
N ASP A 204 0.43 12.12 -17.36
CA ASP A 204 1.12 12.55 -18.59
C ASP A 204 1.79 13.93 -18.39
N ALA A 205 1.12 14.86 -17.71
CA ALA A 205 1.69 16.17 -17.39
C ALA A 205 2.88 16.10 -16.42
N LEU A 206 2.99 15.02 -15.63
CA LEU A 206 4.08 14.73 -14.70
C LEU A 206 5.14 13.80 -15.28
N GLU A 207 5.00 13.38 -16.52
CA GLU A 207 5.85 12.38 -17.20
C GLU A 207 5.82 11.00 -16.46
N TRP A 208 4.65 10.64 -15.93
CA TRP A 208 4.40 9.36 -15.25
C TRP A 208 3.56 8.44 -16.12
N ASP A 209 4.11 8.04 -17.25
CA ASP A 209 3.40 7.19 -18.20
C ASP A 209 2.96 5.87 -17.57
N PHE A 210 1.73 5.44 -17.92
CA PHE A 210 1.19 4.14 -17.58
C PHE A 210 0.12 3.70 -18.59
N ASP A 211 -0.11 2.39 -18.68
CA ASP A 211 -1.09 1.81 -19.58
C ASP A 211 -1.94 0.76 -18.85
N VAL A 212 -3.23 1.02 -18.67
CA VAL A 212 -4.16 0.09 -18.00
C VAL A 212 -4.73 -0.96 -18.95
N THR A 213 -4.55 -0.80 -20.27
CA THR A 213 -5.13 -1.70 -21.29
C THR A 213 -4.48 -3.08 -21.32
N GLN A 214 -3.40 -3.28 -20.57
CA GLN A 214 -2.68 -4.54 -20.45
C GLN A 214 -2.96 -5.26 -19.12
N ILE A 215 -3.84 -4.73 -18.26
CA ILE A 215 -4.15 -5.35 -16.97
C ILE A 215 -5.18 -6.45 -17.17
N ASP A 216 -4.75 -7.71 -17.14
CA ASP A 216 -5.59 -8.90 -17.26
C ASP A 216 -5.82 -9.63 -15.93
N ILE A 217 -5.17 -9.19 -14.85
CA ILE A 217 -5.30 -9.73 -13.49
C ILE A 217 -6.35 -8.97 -12.67
N PRO A 218 -6.85 -9.54 -11.55
CA PRO A 218 -7.76 -8.87 -10.64
C PRO A 218 -7.29 -7.48 -10.20
N VAL A 219 -8.17 -6.48 -10.34
CA VAL A 219 -7.86 -5.08 -10.03
C VAL A 219 -8.94 -4.43 -9.18
N PHE A 220 -8.50 -3.70 -8.15
CA PHE A 220 -9.34 -2.86 -7.31
C PHE A 220 -8.90 -1.41 -7.42
N LEU A 221 -9.75 -0.56 -7.99
CA LEU A 221 -9.55 0.89 -8.04
C LEU A 221 -10.33 1.56 -6.91
N LEU A 222 -9.65 2.33 -6.09
CA LEU A 222 -10.23 3.09 -5.00
C LEU A 222 -9.95 4.59 -5.18
N ALA A 223 -10.91 5.46 -4.84
CA ALA A 223 -10.69 6.89 -4.66
C ALA A 223 -11.52 7.43 -3.50
N GLY A 224 -11.17 8.59 -2.99
CA GLY A 224 -11.99 9.34 -2.03
C GLY A 224 -13.06 10.18 -2.72
N THR A 225 -14.03 10.67 -1.93
CA THR A 225 -14.99 11.68 -2.38
C THR A 225 -14.58 13.11 -1.99
N GLY A 226 -13.49 13.23 -1.24
CA GLY A 226 -12.93 14.53 -0.85
C GLY A 226 -12.43 15.34 -2.04
N LYS A 227 -12.18 16.62 -1.82
CA LYS A 227 -11.93 17.59 -2.87
C LYS A 227 -10.68 17.28 -3.70
N ILE A 228 -9.61 16.83 -3.06
CA ILE A 228 -8.34 16.57 -3.76
C ILE A 228 -8.52 15.41 -4.75
N ASP A 229 -9.13 14.31 -4.31
CA ASP A 229 -9.40 13.17 -5.18
C ASP A 229 -10.43 13.52 -6.26
N SER A 230 -11.58 14.10 -5.87
CA SER A 230 -12.70 14.28 -6.79
C SER A 230 -12.48 15.39 -7.83
N GLU A 231 -11.61 16.36 -7.56
CA GLU A 231 -11.37 17.49 -8.48
C GLU A 231 -10.01 17.42 -9.20
N THR A 232 -9.01 16.72 -8.60
CA THR A 232 -7.63 16.80 -9.09
C THR A 232 -7.04 15.44 -9.41
N ILE A 233 -6.94 14.54 -8.40
CA ILE A 233 -6.15 13.31 -8.55
C ILE A 233 -6.91 12.28 -9.40
N LEU A 234 -8.14 11.94 -8.99
CA LEU A 234 -8.95 10.94 -9.70
C LEU A 234 -10.44 11.31 -9.74
N PRO A 235 -10.82 12.36 -10.49
CA PRO A 235 -12.21 12.70 -10.71
C PRO A 235 -13.02 11.50 -11.22
N LEU A 236 -14.30 11.39 -10.83
CA LEU A 236 -15.13 10.21 -11.13
C LEU A 236 -15.13 9.84 -12.62
N HIS A 237 -15.27 10.81 -13.52
CA HIS A 237 -15.27 10.53 -14.96
C HIS A 237 -13.93 9.98 -15.47
N LYS A 238 -12.79 10.39 -14.88
CA LYS A 238 -11.46 9.85 -15.18
C LYS A 238 -11.30 8.44 -14.61
N MET A 239 -11.82 8.20 -13.39
CA MET A 239 -11.84 6.87 -12.79
C MET A 239 -12.68 5.89 -13.61
N HIS A 240 -13.83 6.35 -14.13
CA HIS A 240 -14.66 5.56 -15.06
C HIS A 240 -13.89 5.21 -16.32
N ALA A 241 -13.16 6.16 -16.94
CA ALA A 241 -12.36 5.89 -18.12
C ALA A 241 -11.30 4.82 -17.85
N LEU A 242 -10.54 4.92 -16.74
CA LEU A 242 -9.59 3.89 -16.35
C LEU A 242 -10.26 2.52 -16.18
N TYR A 243 -11.41 2.48 -15.50
CA TYR A 243 -12.14 1.22 -15.30
C TYR A 243 -12.60 0.59 -16.60
N GLU A 244 -13.13 1.37 -17.55
CA GLU A 244 -13.60 0.85 -18.85
C GLU A 244 -12.42 0.32 -19.69
N ASP A 245 -11.26 0.99 -19.66
CA ASP A 245 -10.08 0.62 -20.42
C ASP A 245 -9.36 -0.63 -19.89
N ILE A 246 -9.59 -1.04 -18.65
CA ILE A 246 -9.00 -2.26 -18.06
C ILE A 246 -9.71 -3.50 -18.61
N PRO A 247 -9.00 -4.44 -19.29
CA PRO A 247 -9.62 -5.65 -19.87
C PRO A 247 -9.91 -6.76 -18.87
N SER A 248 -9.40 -6.68 -17.62
CA SER A 248 -9.54 -7.74 -16.61
C SER A 248 -10.99 -8.22 -16.41
N ASP A 249 -11.16 -9.54 -16.33
CA ASP A 249 -12.44 -10.21 -15.99
C ASP A 249 -12.82 -10.04 -14.50
N THR A 250 -11.94 -9.51 -13.68
CA THR A 250 -12.16 -9.27 -12.25
C THR A 250 -11.74 -7.85 -11.90
N LYS A 251 -12.63 -6.89 -12.07
CA LYS A 251 -12.33 -5.48 -11.78
C LYS A 251 -13.42 -4.83 -10.93
N ILE A 252 -12.97 -4.04 -9.95
CA ILE A 252 -13.81 -3.23 -9.08
C ILE A 252 -13.33 -1.78 -9.15
N MET A 253 -14.25 -0.84 -9.22
CA MET A 253 -13.98 0.55 -8.86
C MET A 253 -15.00 1.02 -7.82
N VAL A 254 -14.54 1.85 -6.90
CA VAL A 254 -15.37 2.38 -5.83
C VAL A 254 -14.81 3.66 -5.25
N ARG A 255 -15.68 4.60 -4.82
CA ARG A 255 -15.26 5.76 -4.05
C ARG A 255 -15.67 5.66 -2.59
N ARG A 256 -14.71 5.94 -1.68
CA ARG A 256 -14.91 5.99 -0.24
C ARG A 256 -15.49 7.34 0.16
N ASN A 257 -16.64 7.33 0.88
CA ASN A 257 -17.23 8.52 1.50
C ASN A 257 -16.39 8.98 2.71
N ASP A 258 -16.54 10.23 3.10
CA ASP A 258 -15.92 10.83 4.29
C ASP A 258 -14.37 10.80 4.30
N GLY A 259 -13.73 10.61 3.13
CA GLY A 259 -12.28 10.57 3.00
C GLY A 259 -11.80 11.35 1.78
N ASP A 260 -10.60 11.90 1.90
CA ASP A 260 -9.89 12.55 0.81
C ASP A 260 -8.58 11.80 0.52
N HIS A 261 -7.81 12.30 -0.41
CA HIS A 261 -6.63 11.68 -1.00
C HIS A 261 -5.75 10.90 -0.01
N GLY A 262 -5.28 11.54 1.07
CA GLY A 262 -4.39 10.90 2.06
C GLY A 262 -5.06 9.81 2.90
N ASP A 263 -6.39 9.84 3.05
CA ASP A 263 -7.14 8.88 3.85
C ASP A 263 -7.28 7.54 3.13
N MET A 264 -7.18 7.53 1.80
CA MET A 264 -7.34 6.31 0.99
C MET A 264 -6.25 5.27 1.21
N LEU A 265 -5.15 5.65 1.86
CA LEU A 265 -4.13 4.70 2.31
C LEU A 265 -4.66 3.67 3.31
N TYR A 266 -5.66 4.03 4.12
CA TYR A 266 -6.08 3.18 5.23
C TYR A 266 -7.60 3.16 5.49
N PHE A 267 -8.39 4.10 4.94
CA PHE A 267 -9.85 4.09 5.14
C PHE A 267 -10.54 2.87 4.53
N ALA A 268 -10.01 2.33 3.45
CA ALA A 268 -10.54 1.14 2.79
C ALA A 268 -9.68 -0.12 3.04
N ASP A 269 -8.80 -0.10 4.04
CA ASP A 269 -7.89 -1.22 4.31
C ASP A 269 -8.64 -2.52 4.65
N GLY A 270 -9.82 -2.45 5.28
CA GLY A 270 -10.66 -3.63 5.48
C GLY A 270 -10.99 -4.34 4.16
N TYR A 271 -11.36 -3.58 3.13
CA TYR A 271 -11.60 -4.17 1.80
C TYR A 271 -10.31 -4.44 1.03
N MET A 272 -9.23 -3.68 1.20
CA MET A 272 -7.93 -4.03 0.64
C MET A 272 -7.44 -5.38 1.16
N THR A 273 -7.52 -5.57 2.47
CA THR A 273 -7.15 -6.84 3.11
C THR A 273 -8.05 -7.98 2.66
N ALA A 274 -9.38 -7.79 2.65
CA ALA A 274 -10.32 -8.80 2.14
C ALA A 274 -10.04 -9.15 0.67
N PHE A 275 -9.73 -8.17 -0.17
CA PHE A 275 -9.40 -8.40 -1.57
C PHE A 275 -8.15 -9.26 -1.73
N PHE A 276 -7.06 -8.95 -1.02
CA PHE A 276 -5.86 -9.77 -1.06
C PHE A 276 -6.04 -11.14 -0.40
N MET A 277 -6.82 -11.25 0.68
CA MET A 277 -7.18 -12.55 1.27
C MET A 277 -7.92 -13.43 0.27
N TRP A 278 -8.86 -12.87 -0.50
CA TRP A 278 -9.54 -13.58 -1.56
C TRP A 278 -8.60 -13.97 -2.69
N GLN A 279 -7.88 -13.01 -3.27
CA GLN A 279 -7.09 -13.22 -4.49
C GLN A 279 -5.81 -14.03 -4.27
N LEU A 280 -5.18 -13.88 -3.10
CA LEU A 280 -3.86 -14.48 -2.84
C LEU A 280 -3.90 -15.65 -1.88
N GLN A 281 -4.96 -15.77 -1.06
CA GLN A 281 -5.09 -16.86 -0.09
C GLN A 281 -6.35 -17.72 -0.31
N GLY A 282 -7.18 -17.39 -1.31
CA GLY A 282 -8.39 -18.14 -1.65
C GLY A 282 -9.49 -18.06 -0.58
N ASP A 283 -9.52 -16.99 0.24
CA ASP A 283 -10.49 -16.83 1.32
C ASP A 283 -11.90 -16.57 0.77
N ILE A 284 -12.75 -17.59 0.86
CA ILE A 284 -14.13 -17.54 0.36
C ILE A 284 -15.01 -16.58 1.17
N GLU A 285 -14.71 -16.36 2.46
CA GLU A 285 -15.46 -15.39 3.25
C GLU A 285 -15.16 -13.96 2.78
N ALA A 286 -13.88 -13.67 2.55
CA ALA A 286 -13.45 -12.39 2.01
C ALA A 286 -14.06 -12.09 0.64
N SER A 287 -14.19 -13.10 -0.23
CA SER A 287 -14.75 -12.94 -1.57
C SER A 287 -16.21 -12.46 -1.56
N LYS A 288 -17.00 -12.77 -0.52
CA LYS A 288 -18.39 -12.30 -0.37
C LYS A 288 -18.52 -10.78 -0.26
N ALA A 289 -17.43 -10.08 0.06
CA ALA A 289 -17.43 -8.62 0.01
C ALA A 289 -17.63 -8.11 -1.43
N PHE A 290 -17.32 -8.91 -2.45
CA PHE A 290 -17.17 -8.45 -3.83
C PHE A 290 -17.98 -9.22 -4.86
N ILE A 291 -18.23 -10.52 -4.65
CA ILE A 291 -18.85 -11.42 -5.63
C ILE A 291 -20.39 -11.34 -5.58
N GLY A 292 -21.01 -11.37 -6.77
CA GLY A 292 -22.46 -11.49 -6.92
C GLY A 292 -23.23 -10.21 -6.66
N ASN A 293 -24.55 -10.34 -6.71
CA ASN A 293 -25.49 -9.21 -6.54
C ASN A 293 -25.67 -8.83 -5.07
N ASP A 294 -25.35 -9.73 -4.14
CA ASP A 294 -25.42 -9.53 -2.69
C ASP A 294 -24.06 -9.18 -2.07
N ALA A 295 -23.09 -8.79 -2.90
CA ALA A 295 -21.78 -8.40 -2.43
C ALA A 295 -21.87 -7.29 -1.38
N GLU A 296 -21.20 -7.46 -0.23
CA GLU A 296 -21.30 -6.53 0.90
C GLU A 296 -21.02 -5.08 0.51
N ILE A 297 -20.03 -4.86 -0.38
CA ILE A 297 -19.64 -3.53 -0.83
C ILE A 297 -20.78 -2.74 -1.46
N LEU A 298 -21.78 -3.41 -2.10
CA LEU A 298 -22.92 -2.78 -2.76
C LEU A 298 -23.91 -2.15 -1.77
N SER A 299 -23.95 -2.65 -0.54
CA SER A 299 -24.84 -2.16 0.53
C SER A 299 -24.12 -1.33 1.60
N ASN A 300 -22.81 -1.15 1.46
CA ASN A 300 -22.00 -0.43 2.43
C ASN A 300 -22.08 1.09 2.23
N ASN A 301 -22.74 1.78 3.16
CA ASN A 301 -23.01 3.23 3.08
C ASN A 301 -21.76 4.13 3.11
N TYR A 302 -20.59 3.57 3.42
CA TYR A 302 -19.32 4.31 3.33
C TYR A 302 -18.72 4.30 1.92
N TYR A 303 -19.38 3.66 0.96
CA TYR A 303 -18.91 3.58 -0.42
C TYR A 303 -20.00 3.97 -1.41
N GLN A 304 -19.60 4.57 -2.50
CA GLN A 304 -20.46 4.98 -3.61
C GLN A 304 -19.77 4.79 -4.96
N ASP A 305 -20.52 5.02 -6.05
CA ASP A 305 -20.02 4.93 -7.43
C ASP A 305 -19.36 3.58 -7.75
N ILE A 306 -19.97 2.53 -7.22
CA ILE A 306 -19.43 1.18 -7.31
C ILE A 306 -19.69 0.61 -8.71
N LYS A 307 -18.65 0.16 -9.39
CA LYS A 307 -18.72 -0.70 -10.57
C LYS A 307 -17.90 -1.96 -10.33
N LYS A 308 -18.43 -3.07 -10.77
CA LYS A 308 -17.75 -4.37 -10.78
C LYS A 308 -18.30 -5.24 -11.91
N ASN A 309 -17.55 -6.21 -12.39
CA ASN A 309 -17.92 -7.06 -13.53
C ASN A 309 -18.02 -8.55 -13.20
N TYR A 310 -18.18 -8.92 -11.93
CA TYR A 310 -18.29 -10.32 -11.48
C TYR A 310 -19.17 -10.49 -10.25
#